data_b3b25c89ed0da706b041efedee3210cb
#
_entry.id   b3b25c89ed0da706b041efedee3210cb
#
_cell.length_a   1.000
_cell.length_b   1.000
_cell.length_c   1.000
_cell.angle_alpha   90.00
_cell.angle_beta   90.00
_cell.angle_gamma   90.00
#
_symmetry.space_group_name_H-M   'P 1'
#
loop_
_entity.id
_entity.type
_entity.pdbx_description
1 polymer ?
#
loop_
_entity_poly.entity_id
_entity_poly.type
_entity_poly.pdbx_seq_one_letter_code
_entity_poly.pdbx_strand_id
1 'polypeptide(L)'
;MLDTIALPIEIRHIILILLSCFSGFIIGYERKSKHKQAGRKTYILVALTATLMMILSKEAFLDTPNYDTSRVAAQIVSGISFIGGGIIFMRDKKISGITTAAGIWATAGIGMAIGSGFAFLGLFCSLIVVLVQKSSSIFLKSDNHYHIRMTGFVTNKPSIDTLNILIEQKGFYNLNIDMDRNEIGYNLAIRADHDKSISYKNMAEVLWQCDENFYINQVKIVSLER
;
A
#
# COMPACT_ATOMS: atom_id res chain seq x y z
N MET A 1 -16.29 -31.95 -1.36
CA MET A 1 -17.36 -31.74 -2.36
C MET A 1 -16.92 -32.05 -3.78
N LEU A 2 -15.68 -31.72 -4.22
CA LEU A 2 -15.17 -32.22 -5.53
C LEU A 2 -14.81 -33.70 -5.51
N ASP A 3 -14.56 -34.28 -4.35
CA ASP A 3 -14.28 -35.72 -4.19
C ASP A 3 -15.52 -36.64 -4.38
N THR A 4 -16.70 -36.04 -4.42
CA THR A 4 -17.98 -36.80 -4.66
C THR A 4 -18.31 -36.91 -6.15
N ILE A 5 -17.63 -36.13 -7.00
CA ILE A 5 -17.78 -36.21 -8.45
C ILE A 5 -16.63 -37.09 -8.96
N ALA A 6 -16.92 -38.20 -9.61
CA ALA A 6 -15.94 -39.13 -10.19
C ALA A 6 -15.22 -38.49 -11.42
N LEU A 7 -14.49 -37.41 -11.17
CA LEU A 7 -13.66 -36.76 -12.19
C LEU A 7 -12.26 -37.40 -12.22
N PRO A 8 -11.65 -37.58 -13.40
CA PRO A 8 -10.25 -37.93 -13.51
C PRO A 8 -9.38 -36.96 -12.67
N ILE A 9 -8.36 -37.51 -12.01
CA ILE A 9 -7.53 -36.77 -11.06
C ILE A 9 -6.87 -35.56 -11.70
N GLU A 10 -6.47 -35.64 -12.94
CA GLU A 10 -5.86 -34.57 -13.73
C GLU A 10 -6.83 -33.39 -13.96
N ILE A 11 -8.10 -33.71 -14.26
CA ILE A 11 -9.14 -32.68 -14.45
C ILE A 11 -9.40 -31.98 -13.12
N ARG A 12 -9.40 -32.69 -12.00
CA ARG A 12 -9.52 -32.11 -10.66
C ARG A 12 -8.40 -31.11 -10.38
N HIS A 13 -7.14 -31.48 -10.66
CA HIS A 13 -5.99 -30.59 -10.47
C HIS A 13 -6.09 -29.32 -11.33
N ILE A 14 -6.48 -29.46 -12.59
CA ILE A 14 -6.67 -28.31 -13.50
C ILE A 14 -7.73 -27.35 -12.93
N ILE A 15 -8.85 -27.89 -12.44
CA ILE A 15 -9.92 -27.09 -11.83
C ILE A 15 -9.39 -26.34 -10.60
N LEU A 16 -8.64 -27.00 -9.71
CA LEU A 16 -8.07 -26.36 -8.52
C LEU A 16 -7.10 -25.24 -8.89
N ILE A 17 -6.25 -25.44 -9.90
CA ILE A 17 -5.33 -24.43 -10.39
C ILE A 17 -6.10 -23.23 -10.98
N LEU A 18 -7.14 -23.46 -11.77
CA LEU A 18 -7.96 -22.39 -12.34
C LEU A 18 -8.69 -21.57 -11.25
N LEU A 19 -9.26 -22.25 -10.24
CA LEU A 19 -9.89 -21.59 -9.09
C LEU A 19 -8.88 -20.74 -8.30
N SER A 20 -7.67 -21.23 -8.14
CA SER A 20 -6.59 -20.51 -7.49
C SER A 20 -6.15 -19.29 -8.30
N CYS A 21 -5.97 -19.42 -9.61
CA CYS A 21 -5.70 -18.30 -10.49
C CYS A 21 -6.79 -17.23 -10.41
N PHE A 22 -8.05 -17.63 -10.37
CA PHE A 22 -9.20 -16.74 -10.23
C PHE A 22 -9.16 -16.00 -8.88
N SER A 23 -8.87 -16.70 -7.77
CA SER A 23 -8.68 -16.07 -6.45
C SER A 23 -7.56 -15.03 -6.46
N GLY A 24 -6.40 -15.37 -7.02
CA GLY A 24 -5.27 -14.45 -7.17
C GLY A 24 -5.61 -13.25 -8.06
N PHE A 25 -6.39 -13.46 -9.13
CA PHE A 25 -6.85 -12.38 -10.00
C PHE A 25 -7.74 -11.38 -9.26
N ILE A 26 -8.74 -11.84 -8.51
CA ILE A 26 -9.66 -10.97 -7.76
C ILE A 26 -8.89 -10.12 -6.75
N ILE A 27 -8.02 -10.75 -5.94
CA ILE A 27 -7.19 -10.04 -4.94
C ILE A 27 -6.26 -9.02 -5.63
N GLY A 28 -5.58 -9.45 -6.69
CA GLY A 28 -4.62 -8.60 -7.42
C GLY A 28 -5.29 -7.48 -8.24
N TYR A 29 -6.55 -7.64 -8.62
CA TYR A 29 -7.30 -6.61 -9.33
C TYR A 29 -7.52 -5.38 -8.46
N GLU A 30 -7.92 -5.59 -7.23
CA GLU A 30 -8.07 -4.49 -6.25
C GLU A 30 -6.73 -3.77 -6.02
N ARG A 31 -5.62 -4.50 -5.95
CA ARG A 31 -4.28 -3.93 -5.73
C ARG A 31 -3.81 -3.05 -6.89
N LYS A 32 -4.04 -3.47 -8.12
CA LYS A 32 -3.69 -2.67 -9.29
C LYS A 32 -4.48 -1.37 -9.36
N SER A 33 -5.76 -1.38 -9.01
CA SER A 33 -6.62 -0.19 -9.02
C SER A 33 -6.11 0.90 -8.06
N LYS A 34 -5.41 0.51 -6.98
CA LYS A 34 -4.83 1.41 -5.97
C LYS A 34 -3.32 1.68 -6.16
N HIS A 35 -2.76 1.38 -7.33
CA HIS A 35 -1.33 1.61 -7.65
C HIS A 35 -0.35 1.05 -6.60
N LYS A 36 -0.70 -0.10 -5.99
CA LYS A 36 0.18 -0.78 -5.04
C LYS A 36 1.31 -1.53 -5.76
N GLN A 37 2.40 -1.83 -5.04
CA GLN A 37 3.66 -2.37 -5.59
C GLN A 37 3.50 -3.73 -6.29
N ALA A 38 2.66 -4.63 -5.77
CA ALA A 38 2.33 -5.89 -6.40
C ALA A 38 0.94 -5.83 -7.05
N GLY A 39 0.88 -6.19 -8.33
CA GLY A 39 -0.32 -6.15 -9.15
C GLY A 39 -0.90 -7.54 -9.44
N ARG A 40 -1.89 -7.58 -10.33
CA ARG A 40 -2.63 -8.81 -10.69
C ARG A 40 -1.75 -10.01 -11.01
N LYS A 41 -0.70 -9.82 -11.84
CA LYS A 41 0.18 -10.91 -12.26
C LYS A 41 0.87 -11.59 -11.08
N THR A 42 1.36 -10.81 -10.13
CA THR A 42 2.05 -11.32 -8.94
C THR A 42 1.12 -12.19 -8.09
N TYR A 43 -0.10 -11.72 -7.82
CA TYR A 43 -1.07 -12.47 -7.01
C TYR A 43 -1.54 -13.76 -7.69
N ILE A 44 -1.76 -13.73 -9.02
CA ILE A 44 -2.10 -14.94 -9.78
C ILE A 44 -0.97 -15.96 -9.70
N LEU A 45 0.28 -15.55 -9.92
CA LEU A 45 1.43 -16.45 -9.88
C LEU A 45 1.65 -17.04 -8.49
N VAL A 46 1.50 -16.24 -7.44
CA VAL A 46 1.62 -16.71 -6.05
C VAL A 46 0.54 -17.75 -5.73
N ALA A 47 -0.72 -17.49 -6.08
CA ALA A 47 -1.81 -18.43 -5.86
C ALA A 47 -1.60 -19.73 -6.63
N LEU A 48 -1.30 -19.63 -7.93
CA LEU A 48 -1.02 -20.78 -8.80
C LEU A 48 0.10 -21.64 -8.26
N THR A 49 1.25 -21.01 -7.96
CA THR A 49 2.45 -21.75 -7.49
C THR A 49 2.20 -22.43 -6.14
N ALA A 50 1.55 -21.73 -5.20
CA ALA A 50 1.21 -22.33 -3.90
C ALA A 50 0.24 -23.51 -4.05
N THR A 51 -0.74 -23.43 -4.95
CA THR A 51 -1.66 -24.53 -5.26
C THR A 51 -0.94 -25.71 -5.87
N LEU A 52 -0.10 -25.48 -6.88
CA LEU A 52 0.69 -26.52 -7.54
C LEU A 52 1.61 -27.23 -6.54
N MET A 53 2.37 -26.48 -5.75
CA MET A 53 3.28 -27.05 -4.76
C MET A 53 2.51 -27.84 -3.68
N MET A 54 1.30 -27.41 -3.30
CA MET A 54 0.47 -28.13 -2.34
C MET A 54 -0.08 -29.43 -2.92
N ILE A 55 -0.48 -29.46 -4.19
CA ILE A 55 -0.87 -30.69 -4.89
C ILE A 55 0.31 -31.66 -4.93
N LEU A 56 1.49 -31.18 -5.34
CA LEU A 56 2.71 -32.00 -5.36
C LEU A 56 3.08 -32.51 -3.96
N SER A 57 2.94 -31.68 -2.93
CA SER A 57 3.17 -32.08 -1.53
C SER A 57 2.31 -33.25 -1.09
N LYS A 58 1.06 -33.31 -1.54
CA LYS A 58 0.12 -34.36 -1.16
C LYS A 58 0.25 -35.65 -1.99
N GLU A 59 0.58 -35.50 -3.27
CA GLU A 59 0.35 -36.57 -4.24
C GLU A 59 1.61 -37.08 -4.96
N ALA A 60 2.68 -36.28 -5.02
CA ALA A 60 3.86 -36.66 -5.82
C ALA A 60 4.73 -37.76 -5.21
N PHE A 61 4.55 -38.10 -3.92
CA PHE A 61 5.41 -39.02 -3.18
C PHE A 61 4.62 -40.08 -2.45
N LEU A 62 3.40 -40.40 -2.92
CA LEU A 62 2.53 -41.39 -2.29
C LEU A 62 3.11 -42.80 -2.24
N ASP A 63 4.02 -43.12 -3.16
CA ASP A 63 4.73 -44.39 -3.24
C ASP A 63 5.99 -44.44 -2.34
N THR A 64 6.35 -43.35 -1.68
CA THR A 64 7.50 -43.28 -0.78
C THR A 64 7.09 -43.63 0.64
N PRO A 65 7.66 -44.67 1.27
CA PRO A 65 7.33 -45.05 2.64
C PRO A 65 7.64 -43.92 3.63
N ASN A 66 6.70 -43.70 4.57
CA ASN A 66 6.83 -42.67 5.61
C ASN A 66 6.99 -41.23 5.08
N TYR A 67 6.49 -40.95 3.88
CA TYR A 67 6.50 -39.59 3.35
C TYR A 67 5.64 -38.64 4.19
N ASP A 68 6.25 -37.54 4.59
CA ASP A 68 5.58 -36.47 5.32
C ASP A 68 5.12 -35.34 4.36
N THR A 69 3.83 -35.31 4.07
CA THR A 69 3.19 -34.35 3.17
C THR A 69 3.30 -32.91 3.68
N SER A 70 3.59 -32.70 4.96
CA SER A 70 3.68 -31.35 5.53
C SER A 70 5.00 -30.62 5.19
N ARG A 71 6.04 -31.35 4.82
CA ARG A 71 7.39 -30.77 4.59
C ARG A 71 7.43 -29.76 3.46
N VAL A 72 6.89 -30.11 2.29
CA VAL A 72 6.85 -29.18 1.15
C VAL A 72 5.90 -28.02 1.46
N ALA A 73 4.75 -28.30 2.10
CA ALA A 73 3.80 -27.28 2.53
C ALA A 73 4.45 -26.25 3.48
N ALA A 74 5.26 -26.71 4.45
CA ALA A 74 5.99 -25.84 5.36
C ALA A 74 6.99 -24.91 4.60
N GLN A 75 7.63 -25.43 3.55
CA GLN A 75 8.56 -24.63 2.75
C GLN A 75 7.85 -23.57 1.89
N ILE A 76 6.59 -23.76 1.52
CA ILE A 76 5.79 -22.72 0.85
C ILE A 76 5.65 -21.50 1.80
N VAL A 77 5.30 -21.74 3.06
CA VAL A 77 5.11 -20.68 4.07
C VAL A 77 6.42 -19.93 4.33
N SER A 78 7.54 -20.65 4.42
CA SER A 78 8.86 -20.06 4.58
C SER A 78 9.29 -19.26 3.34
N GLY A 79 9.16 -19.87 2.15
CA GLY A 79 9.61 -19.25 0.88
C GLY A 79 8.85 -18.00 0.52
N ILE A 80 7.53 -17.95 0.76
CA ILE A 80 6.76 -16.74 0.46
C ILE A 80 7.13 -15.57 1.37
N SER A 81 7.65 -15.83 2.57
CA SER A 81 8.12 -14.80 3.48
C SER A 81 9.31 -14.02 2.91
N PHE A 82 10.17 -14.66 2.12
CA PHE A 82 11.25 -14.01 1.40
C PHE A 82 10.73 -13.00 0.36
N ILE A 83 9.73 -13.40 -0.42
CA ILE A 83 9.09 -12.50 -1.40
C ILE A 83 8.38 -11.35 -0.69
N GLY A 84 7.66 -11.63 0.39
CA GLY A 84 6.98 -10.63 1.22
C GLY A 84 7.97 -9.63 1.81
N GLY A 85 9.09 -10.10 2.36
CA GLY A 85 10.15 -9.26 2.91
C GLY A 85 10.79 -8.36 1.86
N GLY A 86 10.98 -8.87 0.63
CA GLY A 86 11.56 -8.10 -0.48
C GLY A 86 10.68 -6.94 -0.97
N ILE A 87 9.40 -6.91 -0.60
CA ILE A 87 8.46 -5.83 -0.97
C ILE A 87 8.44 -4.73 0.09
N ILE A 88 8.86 -5.01 1.33
CA ILE A 88 8.88 -4.04 2.41
C ILE A 88 10.17 -3.22 2.30
N PHE A 89 10.03 -1.92 2.16
CA PHE A 89 11.16 -1.01 2.10
C PHE A 89 10.90 0.25 2.92
N MET A 90 11.99 0.88 3.37
CA MET A 90 11.96 2.14 4.08
C MET A 90 12.47 3.26 3.18
N ARG A 91 11.68 4.32 3.05
CA ARG A 91 12.06 5.54 2.35
C ARG A 91 11.63 6.74 3.20
N ASP A 92 12.54 7.71 3.39
CA ASP A 92 12.26 8.95 4.13
C ASP A 92 11.64 8.70 5.52
N LYS A 93 12.19 7.74 6.27
CA LYS A 93 11.71 7.27 7.59
C LYS A 93 10.29 6.65 7.58
N LYS A 94 9.73 6.34 6.41
CA LYS A 94 8.42 5.68 6.26
C LYS A 94 8.60 4.26 5.74
N ILE A 95 7.93 3.31 6.40
CA ILE A 95 7.91 1.91 5.97
C ILE A 95 6.74 1.73 5.00
N SER A 96 7.02 1.18 3.82
CA SER A 96 6.04 0.87 2.77
C SER A 96 6.05 -0.61 2.44
N GLY A 97 4.94 -1.12 1.89
CA GLY A 97 4.86 -2.50 1.40
C GLY A 97 4.28 -3.52 2.38
N ILE A 98 4.11 -3.19 3.69
CA ILE A 98 3.62 -4.15 4.71
C ILE A 98 2.29 -4.79 4.30
N THR A 99 1.28 -3.99 3.93
CA THR A 99 -0.04 -4.51 3.52
C THR A 99 0.06 -5.35 2.24
N THR A 100 0.96 -5.00 1.32
CA THR A 100 1.21 -5.76 0.10
C THR A 100 1.84 -7.11 0.41
N ALA A 101 2.84 -7.15 1.29
CA ALA A 101 3.50 -8.36 1.75
C ALA A 101 2.52 -9.31 2.47
N ALA A 102 1.69 -8.77 3.38
CA ALA A 102 0.64 -9.53 4.06
C ALA A 102 -0.39 -10.10 3.07
N GLY A 103 -0.78 -9.33 2.05
CA GLY A 103 -1.69 -9.78 1.00
C GLY A 103 -1.11 -10.92 0.16
N ILE A 104 0.17 -10.87 -0.18
CA ILE A 104 0.88 -11.95 -0.89
C ILE A 104 0.94 -13.21 -0.03
N TRP A 105 1.28 -13.07 1.24
CA TRP A 105 1.32 -14.18 2.19
C TRP A 105 -0.06 -14.84 2.33
N ALA A 106 -1.12 -14.05 2.51
CA ALA A 106 -2.50 -14.55 2.56
C ALA A 106 -2.90 -15.27 1.26
N THR A 107 -2.49 -14.75 0.09
CA THR A 107 -2.78 -15.37 -1.21
C THR A 107 -2.09 -16.72 -1.38
N ALA A 108 -0.88 -16.88 -0.86
CA ALA A 108 -0.22 -18.19 -0.83
C ALA A 108 -0.99 -19.18 0.05
N GLY A 109 -1.44 -18.77 1.24
CA GLY A 109 -2.29 -19.60 2.11
C GLY A 109 -3.60 -20.02 1.45
N ILE A 110 -4.24 -19.12 0.69
CA ILE A 110 -5.43 -19.41 -0.11
C ILE A 110 -5.11 -20.47 -1.19
N GLY A 111 -4.00 -20.32 -1.91
CA GLY A 111 -3.52 -21.29 -2.88
C GLY A 111 -3.28 -22.66 -2.26
N MET A 112 -2.64 -22.69 -1.08
CA MET A 112 -2.44 -23.95 -0.33
C MET A 112 -3.76 -24.61 0.06
N ALA A 113 -4.75 -23.85 0.55
CA ALA A 113 -6.07 -24.36 0.90
C ALA A 113 -6.76 -24.99 -0.32
N ILE A 114 -6.75 -24.29 -1.47
CA ILE A 114 -7.33 -24.78 -2.72
C ILE A 114 -6.61 -26.06 -3.17
N GLY A 115 -5.27 -26.06 -3.18
CA GLY A 115 -4.46 -27.22 -3.57
C GLY A 115 -4.63 -28.43 -2.65
N SER A 116 -4.97 -28.20 -1.38
CA SER A 116 -5.32 -29.26 -0.43
C SER A 116 -6.70 -29.88 -0.66
N GLY A 117 -7.51 -29.32 -1.58
CA GLY A 117 -8.89 -29.75 -1.83
C GLY A 117 -9.94 -28.90 -1.11
N PHE A 118 -9.56 -27.95 -0.26
CA PHE A 118 -10.47 -27.03 0.43
C PHE A 118 -10.82 -25.81 -0.44
N ALA A 119 -11.26 -26.08 -1.68
CA ALA A 119 -11.52 -25.03 -2.68
C ALA A 119 -12.53 -23.98 -2.20
N PHE A 120 -13.63 -24.42 -1.56
CA PHE A 120 -14.65 -23.51 -1.04
C PHE A 120 -14.08 -22.58 0.05
N LEU A 121 -13.31 -23.13 0.97
CA LEU A 121 -12.63 -22.35 2.02
C LEU A 121 -11.67 -21.31 1.41
N GLY A 122 -10.88 -21.73 0.42
CA GLY A 122 -9.95 -20.83 -0.27
C GLY A 122 -10.67 -19.67 -0.98
N LEU A 123 -11.76 -19.96 -1.70
CA LEU A 123 -12.59 -18.94 -2.35
C LEU A 123 -13.23 -17.97 -1.33
N PHE A 124 -13.75 -18.51 -0.24
CA PHE A 124 -14.31 -17.69 0.84
C PHE A 124 -13.26 -16.77 1.47
N CYS A 125 -12.08 -17.30 1.77
CA CYS A 125 -10.97 -16.50 2.29
C CYS A 125 -10.51 -15.43 1.28
N SER A 126 -10.52 -15.72 -0.03
CA SER A 126 -10.17 -14.70 -1.04
C SER A 126 -11.14 -13.52 -1.02
N LEU A 127 -12.44 -13.78 -0.84
CA LEU A 127 -13.45 -12.73 -0.68
C LEU A 127 -13.17 -11.89 0.58
N ILE A 128 -12.89 -12.54 1.71
CA ILE A 128 -12.54 -11.83 2.96
C ILE A 128 -11.31 -10.94 2.75
N VAL A 129 -10.25 -11.45 2.13
CA VAL A 129 -9.03 -10.67 1.86
C VAL A 129 -9.35 -9.42 1.04
N VAL A 130 -10.18 -9.54 0.00
CA VAL A 130 -10.61 -8.40 -0.82
C VAL A 130 -11.41 -7.40 0.00
N LEU A 131 -12.35 -7.86 0.84
CA LEU A 131 -13.14 -7.00 1.72
C LEU A 131 -12.25 -6.23 2.71
N VAL A 132 -11.31 -6.91 3.37
CA VAL A 132 -10.35 -6.29 4.29
C VAL A 132 -9.49 -5.25 3.57
N GLN A 133 -8.99 -5.58 2.38
CA GLN A 133 -8.18 -4.66 1.58
C GLN A 133 -8.96 -3.44 1.09
N LYS A 134 -10.25 -3.60 0.82
CA LYS A 134 -11.14 -2.52 0.39
C LYS A 134 -11.61 -1.67 1.59
N SER A 135 -11.88 -2.29 2.74
CA SER A 135 -12.39 -1.61 3.93
C SER A 135 -11.39 -0.65 4.55
N SER A 136 -10.10 -0.86 4.36
CA SER A 136 -9.06 0.07 4.86
C SER A 136 -9.24 1.50 4.31
N SER A 137 -9.88 1.68 3.16
CA SER A 137 -10.22 2.99 2.62
C SER A 137 -11.55 3.56 3.17
N ILE A 138 -12.36 2.73 3.80
CA ILE A 138 -13.69 3.12 4.32
C ILE A 138 -13.61 3.43 5.82
N PHE A 139 -12.83 2.64 6.58
CA PHE A 139 -12.66 2.79 8.03
C PHE A 139 -11.59 3.81 8.44
N LEU A 140 -10.56 3.95 7.63
CA LEU A 140 -9.67 5.09 7.75
C LEU A 140 -10.31 6.23 6.96
N LYS A 141 -11.17 7.02 7.60
CA LYS A 141 -11.27 8.44 7.27
C LYS A 141 -9.82 8.90 7.28
N SER A 142 -9.25 9.08 6.11
CA SER A 142 -7.92 9.66 5.97
C SER A 142 -8.04 11.03 6.65
N ASP A 143 -7.47 11.16 7.83
CA ASP A 143 -7.00 12.45 8.27
C ASP A 143 -5.93 12.79 7.24
N ASN A 144 -6.36 13.38 6.15
CA ASN A 144 -5.50 13.82 5.07
C ASN A 144 -4.70 14.99 5.62
N HIS A 145 -3.62 14.68 6.32
CA HIS A 145 -2.62 15.69 6.66
C HIS A 145 -1.90 16.06 5.37
N TYR A 146 -2.03 17.28 4.97
CA TYR A 146 -1.33 17.82 3.81
C TYR A 146 -0.07 18.50 4.29
N HIS A 147 1.08 18.03 3.84
CA HIS A 147 2.34 18.75 3.98
C HIS A 147 2.43 19.79 2.87
N ILE A 148 2.53 21.02 3.25
CA ILE A 148 2.63 22.14 2.34
C ILE A 148 4.04 22.69 2.45
N ARG A 149 4.71 22.81 1.31
CA ARG A 149 5.98 23.49 1.20
C ARG A 149 5.80 24.67 0.27
N MET A 150 6.12 25.85 0.77
CA MET A 150 6.14 27.06 -0.02
C MET A 150 7.55 27.64 -0.05
N THR A 151 7.94 28.19 -1.17
CA THR A 151 9.12 29.03 -1.30
C THR A 151 8.72 30.36 -1.90
N GLY A 152 9.23 31.43 -1.32
CA GLY A 152 8.95 32.79 -1.77
C GLY A 152 10.09 33.73 -1.46
N PHE A 153 9.96 34.93 -1.93
CA PHE A 153 10.92 36.00 -1.74
C PHE A 153 10.22 37.25 -1.20
N VAL A 154 10.86 37.94 -0.26
CA VAL A 154 10.42 39.24 0.27
C VAL A 154 11.58 40.20 0.31
N THR A 155 11.30 41.44 0.01
CA THR A 155 12.33 42.54 0.02
C THR A 155 12.66 42.97 1.45
N ASN A 156 11.67 43.00 2.34
CA ASN A 156 11.85 43.37 3.73
C ASN A 156 11.88 42.16 4.63
N LYS A 157 12.58 42.23 5.76
CA LYS A 157 12.60 41.14 6.75
C LYS A 157 11.20 40.99 7.37
N PRO A 158 10.46 39.90 7.10
CA PRO A 158 9.14 39.70 7.69
C PRO A 158 9.30 39.36 9.18
N SER A 159 8.33 39.81 9.99
CA SER A 159 8.25 39.36 11.37
C SER A 159 7.83 37.87 11.40
N ILE A 160 8.72 37.00 11.87
CA ILE A 160 8.45 35.56 12.00
C ILE A 160 7.25 35.33 12.93
N ASP A 161 7.11 36.10 13.99
CA ASP A 161 6.01 35.98 14.93
C ASP A 161 4.66 36.32 14.26
N THR A 162 4.62 37.35 13.44
CA THR A 162 3.41 37.72 12.69
C THR A 162 3.05 36.64 11.67
N LEU A 163 4.04 36.07 10.97
CA LEU A 163 3.86 34.97 10.04
C LEU A 163 3.30 33.72 10.76
N ASN A 164 3.87 33.36 11.90
CA ASN A 164 3.40 32.22 12.70
C ASN A 164 1.94 32.40 13.13
N ILE A 165 1.60 33.56 13.70
CA ILE A 165 0.24 33.87 14.17
C ILE A 165 -0.78 33.78 13.02
N LEU A 166 -0.48 34.36 11.86
CA LEU A 166 -1.40 34.37 10.71
C LEU A 166 -1.59 32.98 10.11
N ILE A 167 -0.52 32.20 10.03
CA ILE A 167 -0.57 30.84 9.48
C ILE A 167 -1.31 29.91 10.45
N GLU A 168 -1.08 30.01 11.77
CA GLU A 168 -1.80 29.23 12.79
C GLU A 168 -3.30 29.59 12.84
N GLN A 169 -3.67 30.88 12.73
CA GLN A 169 -5.07 31.31 12.67
C GLN A 169 -5.86 30.70 11.50
N LYS A 170 -5.18 30.30 10.45
CA LYS A 170 -5.77 29.61 9.28
C LYS A 170 -5.78 28.09 9.41
N GLY A 171 -5.42 27.55 10.58
CA GLY A 171 -5.48 26.12 10.89
C GLY A 171 -4.28 25.30 10.42
N PHE A 172 -3.16 25.95 10.15
CA PHE A 172 -1.89 25.28 9.90
C PHE A 172 -1.18 25.00 11.23
N TYR A 173 -0.49 23.88 11.27
CA TYR A 173 0.30 23.45 12.43
C TYR A 173 1.64 22.85 11.97
N ASN A 174 2.52 22.50 12.91
CA ASN A 174 3.88 22.01 12.65
C ASN A 174 4.68 22.95 11.73
N LEU A 175 4.57 24.25 11.99
CA LEU A 175 5.24 25.30 11.21
C LEU A 175 6.75 25.21 11.36
N ASN A 176 7.43 25.27 10.22
CA ASN A 176 8.88 25.46 10.14
C ASN A 176 9.15 26.49 9.05
N ILE A 177 9.77 27.60 9.43
CA ILE A 177 10.09 28.71 8.55
C ILE A 177 11.61 28.84 8.50
N ASP A 178 12.19 28.49 7.35
CA ASP A 178 13.60 28.72 7.05
C ASP A 178 13.71 30.04 6.29
N MET A 179 14.61 30.92 6.73
CA MET A 179 14.85 32.23 6.11
C MET A 179 16.33 32.37 5.79
N ASP A 180 16.62 32.67 4.54
CA ASP A 180 17.97 32.93 4.07
C ASP A 180 18.06 34.32 3.42
N ARG A 181 19.09 35.09 3.78
CA ARG A 181 19.31 36.46 3.29
C ARG A 181 20.13 36.42 2.01
N ASN A 182 19.67 37.10 0.98
CA ASN A 182 20.45 37.37 -0.24
C ASN A 182 20.69 38.89 -0.40
N GLU A 183 21.34 39.28 -1.51
CA GLU A 183 21.73 40.68 -1.77
C GLU A 183 20.53 41.65 -1.91
N ILE A 184 19.34 41.12 -2.25
CA ILE A 184 18.16 41.93 -2.61
C ILE A 184 17.06 41.83 -1.54
N GLY A 185 17.09 40.81 -0.67
CA GLY A 185 16.05 40.58 0.34
C GLY A 185 16.21 39.24 1.03
N TYR A 186 15.10 38.54 1.26
CA TYR A 186 15.05 37.26 2.01
C TYR A 186 14.32 36.19 1.23
N ASN A 187 14.94 35.03 1.08
CA ASN A 187 14.29 33.83 0.61
C ASN A 187 13.61 33.13 1.79
N LEU A 188 12.36 32.78 1.64
CA LEU A 188 11.57 32.09 2.64
C LEU A 188 11.21 30.69 2.15
N ALA A 189 11.41 29.68 3.01
CA ALA A 189 10.89 28.34 2.81
C ALA A 189 10.01 27.98 4.01
N ILE A 190 8.69 27.94 3.79
CA ILE A 190 7.68 27.66 4.79
C ILE A 190 7.22 26.22 4.61
N ARG A 191 7.26 25.43 5.67
CA ARG A 191 6.69 24.07 5.75
C ARG A 191 5.63 24.07 6.82
N ALA A 192 4.46 23.57 6.50
CA ALA A 192 3.33 23.50 7.41
C ALA A 192 2.46 22.31 7.10
N ASP A 193 1.73 21.84 8.10
CA ASP A 193 0.73 20.79 7.97
C ASP A 193 -0.66 21.40 8.05
N HIS A 194 -1.61 20.81 7.34
CA HIS A 194 -3.02 21.19 7.38
C HIS A 194 -3.94 19.99 7.17
N ASP A 195 -5.10 19.97 7.83
CA ASP A 195 -6.05 18.84 7.80
C ASP A 195 -6.93 18.79 6.55
N LYS A 196 -6.94 19.85 5.75
CA LYS A 196 -7.74 19.91 4.52
C LYS A 196 -6.89 20.31 3.32
N SER A 197 -7.26 19.86 2.14
CA SER A 197 -6.65 20.37 0.90
C SER A 197 -6.94 21.86 0.75
N ILE A 198 -5.89 22.65 0.74
CA ILE A 198 -5.99 24.12 0.57
C ILE A 198 -5.59 24.47 -0.85
N SER A 199 -6.37 25.33 -1.47
CA SER A 199 -6.04 25.90 -2.78
C SER A 199 -4.83 26.83 -2.68
N TYR A 200 -3.99 26.83 -3.71
CA TYR A 200 -2.90 27.80 -3.89
C TYR A 200 -3.34 29.25 -3.61
N LYS A 201 -4.56 29.62 -4.06
CA LYS A 201 -5.10 30.97 -3.92
C LYS A 201 -5.29 31.36 -2.45
N ASN A 202 -5.82 30.48 -1.62
CA ASN A 202 -6.04 30.74 -0.20
C ASN A 202 -4.71 30.92 0.57
N MET A 203 -3.68 30.22 0.13
CA MET A 203 -2.36 30.29 0.72
C MET A 203 -1.64 31.56 0.33
N ALA A 204 -1.75 31.98 -0.93
CA ALA A 204 -1.23 33.24 -1.42
C ALA A 204 -1.85 34.44 -0.69
N GLU A 205 -3.16 34.40 -0.43
CA GLU A 205 -3.86 35.45 0.31
C GLU A 205 -3.33 35.61 1.74
N VAL A 206 -2.99 34.52 2.42
CA VAL A 206 -2.40 34.56 3.77
C VAL A 206 -1.05 35.28 3.76
N LEU A 207 -0.21 34.99 2.78
CA LEU A 207 1.12 35.57 2.67
C LEU A 207 1.08 37.03 2.25
N TRP A 208 0.17 37.41 1.35
CA TRP A 208 -0.02 38.81 0.96
C TRP A 208 -0.60 39.69 2.08
N GLN A 209 -1.32 39.11 3.04
CA GLN A 209 -1.73 39.81 4.27
C GLN A 209 -0.54 40.14 5.17
N CYS A 210 0.57 39.41 5.06
CA CYS A 210 1.80 39.68 5.83
C CYS A 210 2.67 40.77 5.21
N ASP A 211 2.80 40.75 3.88
CA ASP A 211 3.57 41.75 3.10
C ASP A 211 3.01 41.78 1.67
N GLU A 212 2.56 42.95 1.20
CA GLU A 212 2.06 43.14 -0.16
C GLU A 212 3.12 42.86 -1.23
N ASN A 213 4.40 42.91 -0.86
CA ASN A 213 5.54 42.61 -1.72
C ASN A 213 6.03 41.16 -1.61
N PHE A 214 5.21 40.26 -1.11
CA PHE A 214 5.56 38.86 -1.02
C PHE A 214 5.44 38.15 -2.39
N TYR A 215 6.57 37.79 -2.97
CA TYR A 215 6.63 37.04 -4.23
C TYR A 215 6.72 35.54 -3.96
N ILE A 216 5.67 34.80 -4.34
CA ILE A 216 5.64 33.35 -4.21
C ILE A 216 6.29 32.73 -5.43
N ASN A 217 7.41 32.02 -5.24
CA ASN A 217 8.10 31.31 -6.31
C ASN A 217 7.49 29.94 -6.60
N GLN A 218 7.14 29.19 -5.56
CA GLN A 218 6.61 27.85 -5.71
C GLN A 218 5.77 27.44 -4.50
N VAL A 219 4.64 26.76 -4.76
CA VAL A 219 3.87 26.04 -3.74
C VAL A 219 3.79 24.58 -4.14
N LYS A 220 4.22 23.69 -3.27
CA LYS A 220 4.10 22.24 -3.44
C LYS A 220 3.25 21.67 -2.32
N ILE A 221 2.10 21.13 -2.68
CA ILE A 221 1.19 20.43 -1.76
C ILE A 221 1.42 18.93 -1.94
N VAL A 222 1.77 18.24 -0.88
CA VAL A 222 1.97 16.80 -0.89
C VAL A 222 0.95 16.19 0.07
N SER A 223 -0.04 15.49 -0.46
CA SER A 223 -0.93 14.68 0.38
C SER A 223 -0.14 13.49 0.93
N LEU A 224 -0.16 13.32 2.23
CA LEU A 224 0.28 12.09 2.87
C LEU A 224 -0.90 11.10 2.83
N GLU A 225 -0.99 10.31 1.77
CA GLU A 225 -1.74 9.06 1.87
C GLU A 225 -0.96 8.13 2.81
N ARG A 226 -1.54 7.84 3.97
CA ARG A 226 -1.09 6.76 4.85
C ARG A 226 -1.48 5.39 4.30
#